data_bbd1faea0feebb8011faa624c4dbe4b2
#
_entry.id   bbd1faea0feebb8011faa624c4dbe4b2
#
_cell.length_a   1.000
_cell.length_b   1.000
_cell.length_c   1.000
_cell.angle_alpha   90.00
_cell.angle_beta   90.00
_cell.angle_gamma   90.00
#
_symmetry.space_group_name_H-M   'P 1'
#
loop_
_entity.id
_entity.type
_entity.pdbx_description
1 polymer ?
#
loop_
_entity_poly.entity_id
_entity_poly.type
_entity_poly.pdbx_seq_one_letter_code
_entity_poly.pdbx_strand_id
1 'polypeptide(L)'
;TAVGLWNEVLDRLHANQPNAHLTLIGNDLPSNDNLALAENLALQIPRDPKPTVLVSARSFYEPSVAPDSVSFGFSATAMHWLSASPGPLDSHTHVLASGDADALQRFTAQAMKDWNHVLELRSRELKVGGRLLTVNLSRDGEGRYLGHNGGETRNVHDQLHQIWRGMAEEGLINAEQYKQGTVLNFYKSPEEF
;
A
#
# COMPACT_ATOMS: atom_id res chain seq x y z
N THR A 1 -9.82 -10.72 6.46
CA THR A 1 -9.79 -10.15 5.10
C THR A 1 -10.37 -8.74 5.11
N ALA A 2 -9.99 -7.86 4.16
CA ALA A 2 -10.56 -6.52 4.02
C ALA A 2 -12.10 -6.54 3.88
N VAL A 3 -12.64 -7.56 3.22
CA VAL A 3 -14.08 -7.80 3.06
C VAL A 3 -14.78 -8.01 4.42
N GLY A 4 -14.18 -8.75 5.34
CA GLY A 4 -14.75 -8.95 6.68
C GLY A 4 -14.88 -7.64 7.46
N LEU A 5 -13.85 -6.79 7.39
CA LEU A 5 -13.88 -5.45 7.97
C LEU A 5 -14.97 -4.58 7.33
N TRP A 6 -15.05 -4.56 6.00
CA TRP A 6 -16.07 -3.79 5.30
C TRP A 6 -17.48 -4.24 5.67
N ASN A 7 -17.74 -5.54 5.74
CA ASN A 7 -19.04 -6.05 6.14
C ASN A 7 -19.41 -5.59 7.55
N GLU A 8 -18.50 -5.64 8.52
CA GLU A 8 -18.76 -5.17 9.88
C GLU A 8 -18.99 -3.64 9.93
N VAL A 9 -18.19 -2.85 9.23
CA VAL A 9 -18.38 -1.39 9.14
C VAL A 9 -19.77 -1.07 8.56
N LEU A 10 -20.14 -1.73 7.48
CA LEU A 10 -21.43 -1.51 6.81
C LEU A 10 -22.62 -1.98 7.67
N ASP A 11 -22.47 -3.07 8.42
CA ASP A 11 -23.49 -3.53 9.38
C ASP A 11 -23.76 -2.46 10.45
N ARG A 12 -22.70 -1.91 11.02
CA ARG A 12 -22.82 -0.84 12.03
C ARG A 12 -23.40 0.44 11.46
N LEU A 13 -23.03 0.81 10.24
CA LEU A 13 -23.59 1.98 9.57
C LEU A 13 -25.10 1.78 9.32
N HIS A 14 -25.50 0.64 8.80
CA HIS A 14 -26.90 0.32 8.55
C HIS A 14 -27.73 0.28 9.83
N ALA A 15 -27.20 -0.30 10.90
CA ALA A 15 -27.89 -0.33 12.20
C ALA A 15 -28.16 1.08 12.76
N ASN A 16 -27.23 2.02 12.52
CA ASN A 16 -27.36 3.41 12.97
C ASN A 16 -28.15 4.30 12.00
N GLN A 17 -28.11 3.98 10.71
CA GLN A 17 -28.72 4.77 9.63
C GLN A 17 -29.34 3.85 8.56
N PRO A 18 -30.47 3.18 8.85
CA PRO A 18 -31.02 2.13 7.98
C PRO A 18 -31.48 2.64 6.61
N ASN A 19 -31.75 3.93 6.47
CA ASN A 19 -32.20 4.55 5.21
C ASN A 19 -31.05 5.25 4.46
N ALA A 20 -29.81 5.20 4.95
CA ALA A 20 -28.69 5.84 4.27
C ALA A 20 -28.31 5.07 3.00
N HIS A 21 -28.24 5.78 1.88
CA HIS A 21 -27.68 5.24 0.65
C HIS A 21 -26.15 5.21 0.77
N LEU A 22 -25.55 4.05 0.59
CA LEU A 22 -24.11 3.86 0.68
C LEU A 22 -23.49 3.89 -0.71
N THR A 23 -22.37 4.59 -0.85
CA THR A 23 -21.49 4.55 -2.01
C THR A 23 -20.15 3.98 -1.59
N LEU A 24 -19.70 2.92 -2.25
CA LEU A 24 -18.39 2.31 -2.09
C LEU A 24 -17.50 2.76 -3.26
N ILE A 25 -16.32 3.24 -2.95
CA ILE A 25 -15.36 3.68 -3.97
C ILE A 25 -14.10 2.83 -3.83
N GLY A 26 -13.85 1.96 -4.81
CA GLY A 26 -12.56 1.29 -4.97
C GLY A 26 -11.56 2.24 -5.61
N ASN A 27 -10.32 2.27 -5.12
CA ASN A 27 -9.24 3.03 -5.73
C ASN A 27 -8.08 2.08 -6.05
N ASP A 28 -7.66 2.09 -7.30
CA ASP A 28 -6.50 1.33 -7.77
C ASP A 28 -5.85 2.04 -8.97
N LEU A 29 -4.67 1.59 -9.37
CA LEU A 29 -3.97 2.15 -10.52
C LEU A 29 -4.76 1.97 -11.82
N PRO A 30 -4.65 2.90 -12.79
CA PRO A 30 -5.31 2.77 -14.09
C PRO A 30 -4.89 1.52 -14.86
N SER A 31 -3.67 1.01 -14.62
CA SER A 31 -3.11 -0.19 -15.24
C SER A 31 -3.63 -1.51 -14.68
N ASN A 32 -4.32 -1.48 -13.53
CA ASN A 32 -4.86 -2.67 -12.89
C ASN A 32 -6.25 -3.04 -13.44
N ASP A 33 -6.71 -4.24 -13.12
CA ASP A 33 -8.03 -4.71 -13.54
C ASP A 33 -9.14 -4.05 -12.68
N ASN A 34 -9.50 -2.83 -13.08
CA ASN A 34 -10.53 -2.03 -12.39
C ASN A 34 -11.94 -2.62 -12.56
N LEU A 35 -12.18 -3.43 -13.58
CA LEU A 35 -13.45 -4.14 -13.74
C LEU A 35 -13.57 -5.23 -12.67
N ALA A 36 -12.54 -6.06 -12.51
CA ALA A 36 -12.51 -7.08 -11.47
C ALA A 36 -12.64 -6.46 -10.07
N LEU A 37 -12.05 -5.29 -9.82
CA LEU A 37 -12.23 -4.55 -8.56
C LEU A 37 -13.70 -4.19 -8.32
N ALA A 38 -14.39 -3.63 -9.32
CA ALA A 38 -15.79 -3.25 -9.23
C ALA A 38 -16.69 -4.48 -8.99
N GLU A 39 -16.48 -5.55 -9.74
CA GLU A 39 -17.22 -6.80 -9.59
C GLU A 39 -17.02 -7.44 -8.21
N ASN A 40 -15.79 -7.48 -7.71
CA ASN A 40 -15.49 -7.99 -6.38
C ASN A 40 -16.16 -7.19 -5.27
N LEU A 41 -16.15 -5.85 -5.35
CA LEU A 41 -16.85 -5.00 -4.39
C LEU A 41 -18.36 -5.25 -4.43
N ALA A 42 -18.96 -5.38 -5.62
CA ALA A 42 -20.38 -5.62 -5.80
C ALA A 42 -20.82 -7.00 -5.28
N LEU A 43 -19.99 -8.03 -5.50
CA LEU A 43 -20.32 -9.42 -5.14
C LEU A 43 -20.04 -9.73 -3.67
N GLN A 44 -18.96 -9.19 -3.11
CA GLN A 44 -18.53 -9.54 -1.76
C GLN A 44 -19.18 -8.68 -0.66
N ILE A 45 -19.96 -7.67 -1.05
CA ILE A 45 -20.70 -6.82 -0.14
C ILE A 45 -22.20 -6.89 -0.48
N PRO A 46 -22.83 -8.07 -0.30
CA PRO A 46 -24.26 -8.24 -0.57
C PRO A 46 -25.07 -7.52 0.50
N ARG A 47 -25.80 -6.48 0.11
CA ARG A 47 -26.64 -5.68 1.01
C ARG A 47 -27.95 -5.30 0.37
N ASP A 48 -28.96 -5.04 1.19
CA ASP A 48 -30.23 -4.47 0.77
C ASP A 48 -30.53 -3.25 1.66
N PRO A 49 -30.64 -2.03 1.10
CA PRO A 49 -30.41 -1.69 -0.31
C PRO A 49 -28.97 -1.86 -0.77
N LYS A 50 -28.77 -2.26 -2.02
CA LYS A 50 -27.45 -2.42 -2.61
C LYS A 50 -26.70 -1.09 -2.62
N PRO A 51 -25.41 -1.06 -2.23
CA PRO A 51 -24.60 0.14 -2.35
C PRO A 51 -24.33 0.47 -3.83
N THR A 52 -24.14 1.75 -4.13
CA THR A 52 -23.52 2.15 -5.39
C THR A 52 -22.04 1.83 -5.35
N VAL A 53 -21.51 1.14 -6.36
CA VAL A 53 -20.09 0.85 -6.49
C VAL A 53 -19.50 1.74 -7.58
N LEU A 54 -18.45 2.47 -7.24
CA LEU A 54 -17.65 3.29 -8.14
C LEU A 54 -16.19 2.86 -8.07
N VAL A 55 -15.43 3.15 -9.13
CA VAL A 55 -13.98 2.94 -9.15
C VAL A 55 -13.28 4.24 -9.55
N SER A 56 -12.29 4.62 -8.77
CA SER A 56 -11.35 5.67 -9.09
C SER A 56 -10.04 5.02 -9.58
N ALA A 57 -9.85 5.01 -10.90
CA ALA A 57 -8.65 4.49 -11.54
C ALA A 57 -7.53 5.54 -11.50
N ARG A 58 -6.93 5.73 -10.32
CA ARG A 58 -5.86 6.71 -10.07
C ARG A 58 -4.84 6.19 -9.07
N SER A 59 -3.62 6.69 -9.15
CA SER A 59 -2.66 6.49 -8.07
C SER A 59 -3.19 7.10 -6.76
N PHE A 60 -2.98 6.44 -5.63
CA PHE A 60 -3.30 7.03 -4.33
C PHE A 60 -2.42 8.24 -3.96
N TYR A 61 -1.41 8.53 -4.78
CA TYR A 61 -0.62 9.76 -4.76
C TYR A 61 -1.26 10.92 -5.53
N GLU A 62 -2.47 10.72 -6.02
CA GLU A 62 -3.29 11.74 -6.67
C GLU A 62 -4.61 11.92 -5.89
N PRO A 63 -5.34 13.02 -6.11
CA PRO A 63 -6.71 13.10 -5.61
C PRO A 63 -7.55 11.97 -6.19
N SER A 64 -8.06 11.10 -5.33
CA SER A 64 -8.83 9.92 -5.76
C SER A 64 -10.32 10.22 -5.92
N VAL A 65 -10.83 11.17 -5.15
CA VAL A 65 -12.24 11.59 -5.11
C VAL A 65 -12.36 13.10 -4.89
N ALA A 66 -13.57 13.63 -4.96
CA ALA A 66 -13.83 15.03 -4.71
C ALA A 66 -13.53 15.39 -3.23
N PRO A 67 -13.12 16.62 -2.94
CA PRO A 67 -12.99 17.12 -1.58
C PRO A 67 -14.29 16.94 -0.77
N ASP A 68 -14.16 16.78 0.54
CA ASP A 68 -15.29 16.66 1.48
C ASP A 68 -16.34 15.60 1.10
N SER A 69 -15.91 14.50 0.44
CA SER A 69 -16.84 13.48 -0.08
C SER A 69 -16.80 12.15 0.68
N VAL A 70 -15.72 11.86 1.41
CA VAL A 70 -15.48 10.57 2.07
C VAL A 70 -15.84 10.61 3.54
N SER A 71 -16.70 9.72 3.99
CA SER A 71 -17.03 9.56 5.42
C SER A 71 -16.09 8.60 6.13
N PHE A 72 -15.61 7.57 5.43
CA PHE A 72 -14.68 6.58 5.94
C PHE A 72 -13.76 6.07 4.83
N GLY A 73 -12.45 6.24 5.02
CA GLY A 73 -11.41 5.70 4.15
C GLY A 73 -10.72 4.51 4.81
N PHE A 74 -10.38 3.51 3.99
CA PHE A 74 -9.61 2.33 4.43
C PHE A 74 -8.52 2.01 3.43
N SER A 75 -7.30 1.81 3.93
CA SER A 75 -6.18 1.28 3.14
C SER A 75 -5.47 0.19 3.91
N ALA A 76 -5.20 -0.94 3.26
CA ALA A 76 -4.42 -2.02 3.83
C ALA A 76 -3.28 -2.43 2.90
N THR A 77 -2.07 -2.50 3.45
CA THR A 77 -0.86 -3.00 2.77
C THR A 77 -0.54 -2.34 1.41
N ALA A 78 -0.87 -1.05 1.27
CA ALA A 78 -0.61 -0.32 0.03
C ALA A 78 0.38 0.85 0.21
N MET A 79 0.31 1.57 1.32
CA MET A 79 1.04 2.85 1.51
C MET A 79 2.52 2.68 1.90
N HIS A 80 3.11 1.53 1.63
CA HIS A 80 4.56 1.29 1.72
C HIS A 80 5.23 1.34 0.33
N TRP A 81 4.47 1.36 -0.77
CA TRP A 81 5.01 1.58 -2.10
C TRP A 81 5.36 3.05 -2.29
N LEU A 82 6.53 3.34 -2.85
CA LEU A 82 7.01 4.71 -3.07
C LEU A 82 6.45 5.30 -4.36
N SER A 83 6.23 6.61 -4.36
CA SER A 83 5.74 7.34 -5.54
C SER A 83 6.80 7.49 -6.64
N ALA A 84 8.07 7.47 -6.25
CA ALA A 84 9.20 7.62 -7.16
C ALA A 84 10.41 6.82 -6.65
N SER A 85 11.30 6.44 -7.57
CA SER A 85 12.54 5.77 -7.23
C SER A 85 13.55 6.75 -6.63
N PRO A 86 14.08 6.47 -5.41
CA PRO A 86 15.19 7.24 -4.85
C PRO A 86 16.57 6.90 -5.47
N GLY A 87 16.61 5.99 -6.42
CA GLY A 87 17.79 5.51 -7.11
C GLY A 87 17.97 3.99 -6.98
N PRO A 88 18.85 3.41 -7.80
CA PRO A 88 19.13 1.97 -7.77
C PRO A 88 19.90 1.57 -6.51
N LEU A 89 19.84 0.29 -6.22
CA LEU A 89 20.65 -0.39 -5.20
C LEU A 89 21.64 -1.31 -5.89
N ASP A 90 22.91 -1.24 -5.47
CA ASP A 90 23.98 -2.04 -6.09
C ASP A 90 24.16 -3.40 -5.38
N SER A 91 23.84 -3.50 -4.10
CA SER A 91 24.15 -4.66 -3.25
C SER A 91 22.95 -5.57 -2.97
N HIS A 92 21.74 -5.07 -3.11
CA HIS A 92 20.51 -5.81 -2.79
C HIS A 92 19.32 -5.22 -3.54
N THR A 93 18.25 -6.01 -3.71
CA THR A 93 17.01 -5.53 -4.35
C THR A 93 16.12 -4.71 -3.40
N HIS A 94 16.35 -4.77 -2.10
CA HIS A 94 15.56 -4.05 -1.09
C HIS A 94 16.46 -3.23 -0.15
N VAL A 95 16.11 -1.95 0.06
CA VAL A 95 16.95 -0.99 0.78
C VAL A 95 17.25 -1.37 2.23
N LEU A 96 16.26 -1.90 2.96
CA LEU A 96 16.46 -2.28 4.37
C LEU A 96 17.43 -3.47 4.56
N ALA A 97 17.70 -4.23 3.49
CA ALA A 97 18.65 -5.34 3.50
C ALA A 97 19.97 -5.00 2.76
N SER A 98 20.07 -3.83 2.15
CA SER A 98 21.23 -3.46 1.32
C SER A 98 22.51 -3.18 2.12
N GLY A 99 22.39 -2.76 3.36
CA GLY A 99 23.51 -2.24 4.16
C GLY A 99 24.06 -0.89 3.69
N ASP A 100 23.43 -0.26 2.69
CA ASP A 100 23.82 1.03 2.14
C ASP A 100 23.13 2.18 2.91
N ALA A 101 23.91 2.87 3.74
CA ALA A 101 23.40 3.95 4.59
C ALA A 101 22.90 5.16 3.77
N ASP A 102 23.56 5.50 2.66
CA ASP A 102 23.16 6.61 1.81
C ASP A 102 21.86 6.29 1.06
N ALA A 103 21.73 5.06 0.56
CA ALA A 103 20.48 4.60 -0.02
C ALA A 103 19.35 4.59 1.02
N LEU A 104 19.61 4.10 2.23
CA LEU A 104 18.64 4.10 3.31
C LEU A 104 18.13 5.51 3.61
N GLN A 105 19.01 6.50 3.66
CA GLN A 105 18.64 7.90 3.87
C GLN A 105 17.74 8.42 2.74
N ARG A 106 18.09 8.15 1.47
CA ARG A 106 17.29 8.58 0.32
C ARG A 106 15.89 7.94 0.32
N PHE A 107 15.81 6.64 0.60
CA PHE A 107 14.53 5.93 0.65
C PHE A 107 13.67 6.38 1.83
N THR A 108 14.26 6.62 2.99
CA THR A 108 13.56 7.19 4.15
C THR A 108 12.99 8.55 3.83
N ALA A 109 13.79 9.45 3.23
CA ALA A 109 13.32 10.78 2.85
C ALA A 109 12.14 10.73 1.87
N GLN A 110 12.20 9.85 0.87
CA GLN A 110 11.10 9.65 -0.07
C GLN A 110 9.86 9.10 0.61
N ALA A 111 10.01 8.09 1.48
CA ALA A 111 8.90 7.48 2.20
C ALA A 111 8.18 8.47 3.12
N MET A 112 8.93 9.35 3.79
CA MET A 112 8.36 10.40 4.64
C MET A 112 7.63 11.47 3.83
N LYS A 113 8.21 11.89 2.69
CA LYS A 113 7.56 12.80 1.75
C LYS A 113 6.25 12.22 1.23
N ASP A 114 6.28 10.96 0.83
CA ASP A 114 5.13 10.24 0.29
C ASP A 114 4.01 10.09 1.32
N TRP A 115 4.37 9.72 2.55
CA TRP A 115 3.41 9.59 3.64
C TRP A 115 2.70 10.91 3.94
N ASN A 116 3.44 12.00 4.09
CA ASN A 116 2.86 13.32 4.32
C ASN A 116 1.93 13.74 3.16
N HIS A 117 2.35 13.50 1.91
CA HIS A 117 1.56 13.82 0.74
C HIS A 117 0.24 13.04 0.70
N VAL A 118 0.28 11.73 0.97
CA VAL A 118 -0.94 10.90 1.02
C VAL A 118 -1.89 11.40 2.11
N LEU A 119 -1.38 11.68 3.31
CA LEU A 119 -2.22 12.19 4.41
C LEU A 119 -2.85 13.54 4.06
N GLU A 120 -2.11 14.43 3.39
CA GLU A 120 -2.63 15.72 2.94
C GLU A 120 -3.76 15.54 1.91
N LEU A 121 -3.60 14.66 0.93
CA LEU A 121 -4.65 14.36 -0.05
C LEU A 121 -5.89 13.77 0.62
N ARG A 122 -5.71 12.78 1.47
CA ARG A 122 -6.82 12.11 2.18
C ARG A 122 -7.54 13.06 3.13
N SER A 123 -6.82 13.98 3.80
CA SER A 123 -7.44 14.96 4.68
C SER A 123 -8.39 15.92 3.94
N ARG A 124 -8.08 16.25 2.68
CA ARG A 124 -8.95 17.09 1.83
C ARG A 124 -10.18 16.34 1.32
N GLU A 125 -10.08 15.03 1.14
CA GLU A 125 -11.18 14.19 0.64
C GLU A 125 -12.16 13.79 1.75
N LEU A 126 -11.68 13.73 3.00
CA LEU A 126 -12.52 13.39 4.14
C LEU A 126 -13.49 14.53 4.47
N LYS A 127 -14.74 14.17 4.73
CA LYS A 127 -15.74 15.07 5.34
C LYS A 127 -15.32 15.46 6.74
N VAL A 128 -15.84 16.56 7.25
CA VAL A 128 -15.73 16.91 8.68
C VAL A 128 -16.25 15.73 9.53
N GLY A 129 -15.41 15.23 10.43
CA GLY A 129 -15.70 14.03 11.23
C GLY A 129 -15.44 12.71 10.51
N GLY A 130 -15.06 12.73 9.23
CA GLY A 130 -14.63 11.56 8.48
C GLY A 130 -13.36 10.93 9.08
N ARG A 131 -13.15 9.65 8.84
CA ARG A 131 -12.03 8.89 9.41
C ARG A 131 -11.28 8.13 8.31
N LEU A 132 -9.96 8.06 8.46
CA LEU A 132 -9.08 7.21 7.67
C LEU A 132 -8.49 6.13 8.58
N LEU A 133 -8.64 4.87 8.18
CA LEU A 133 -7.96 3.74 8.80
C LEU A 133 -6.91 3.20 7.83
N THR A 134 -5.66 3.15 8.28
CA THR A 134 -4.57 2.55 7.50
C THR A 134 -3.98 1.36 8.24
N VAL A 135 -3.76 0.27 7.53
CA VAL A 135 -3.03 -0.91 7.99
C VAL A 135 -1.79 -1.05 7.13
N ASN A 136 -0.63 -0.86 7.71
CA ASN A 136 0.62 -0.84 6.97
C ASN A 136 1.54 -1.99 7.39
N LEU A 137 2.34 -2.47 6.44
CA LEU A 137 3.49 -3.30 6.75
C LEU A 137 4.56 -2.40 7.38
N SER A 138 5.12 -2.86 8.49
CA SER A 138 6.07 -2.11 9.31
C SER A 138 7.27 -2.97 9.66
N ARG A 139 8.39 -2.35 9.98
CA ARG A 139 9.50 -2.98 10.70
C ARG A 139 9.31 -2.79 12.20
N ASP A 140 9.75 -3.75 12.99
CA ASP A 140 9.74 -3.64 14.45
C ASP A 140 10.97 -2.86 15.00
N GLY A 141 11.05 -2.72 16.33
CA GLY A 141 12.15 -2.02 17.00
C GLY A 141 13.52 -2.68 16.84
N GLU A 142 13.57 -3.92 16.35
CA GLU A 142 14.81 -4.66 16.03
C GLU A 142 15.11 -4.62 14.51
N GLY A 143 14.34 -3.85 13.75
CA GLY A 143 14.48 -3.73 12.29
C GLY A 143 13.97 -4.92 11.50
N ARG A 144 13.25 -5.85 12.11
CA ARG A 144 12.71 -7.05 11.45
C ARG A 144 11.42 -6.70 10.70
N TYR A 145 11.26 -7.24 9.51
CA TYR A 145 10.11 -7.07 8.61
C TYR A 145 9.89 -8.34 7.79
N LEU A 146 8.75 -8.50 7.20
CA LEU A 146 8.28 -9.58 6.32
C LEU A 146 9.08 -10.90 6.36
N GLY A 147 8.65 -11.84 7.19
CA GLY A 147 9.19 -13.20 7.23
C GLY A 147 10.36 -13.44 8.19
N HIS A 148 10.74 -12.45 9.00
CA HIS A 148 11.62 -12.71 10.14
C HIS A 148 10.83 -13.46 11.22
N ASN A 149 10.96 -14.78 11.24
CA ASN A 149 10.43 -15.62 12.30
C ASN A 149 11.52 -15.92 13.32
N GLY A 150 11.18 -16.01 14.58
CA GLY A 150 12.02 -16.12 15.79
C GLY A 150 13.29 -16.97 15.80
N GLY A 151 13.98 -17.14 14.73
CA GLY A 151 15.26 -17.82 14.55
C GLY A 151 15.78 -17.71 13.12
N GLU A 152 14.99 -17.25 12.20
CA GLU A 152 15.42 -17.04 10.82
C GLU A 152 15.84 -15.58 10.61
N THR A 153 17.04 -15.38 10.09
CA THR A 153 17.59 -14.07 9.75
C THR A 153 17.20 -13.62 8.34
N ARG A 154 16.54 -14.48 7.55
CA ARG A 154 16.18 -14.23 6.17
C ARG A 154 14.71 -13.85 6.05
N ASN A 155 14.41 -12.79 5.31
CA ASN A 155 13.07 -12.38 4.94
C ASN A 155 12.78 -12.69 3.46
N VAL A 156 11.57 -12.40 3.00
CA VAL A 156 11.16 -12.64 1.62
C VAL A 156 12.02 -11.88 0.60
N HIS A 157 12.50 -10.69 0.93
CA HIS A 157 13.34 -9.89 0.03
C HIS A 157 14.73 -10.48 -0.13
N ASP A 158 15.30 -11.09 0.92
CA ASP A 158 16.59 -11.81 0.84
C ASP A 158 16.46 -13.00 -0.11
N GLN A 159 15.36 -13.73 -0.06
CA GLN A 159 15.10 -14.87 -0.95
C GLN A 159 14.94 -14.41 -2.41
N LEU A 160 14.14 -13.37 -2.65
CA LEU A 160 13.97 -12.80 -3.98
C LEU A 160 15.28 -12.26 -4.54
N HIS A 161 16.09 -11.59 -3.70
CA HIS A 161 17.40 -11.10 -4.08
C HIS A 161 18.35 -12.23 -4.48
N GLN A 162 18.37 -13.34 -3.75
CA GLN A 162 19.21 -14.50 -4.10
C GLN A 162 18.85 -15.07 -5.47
N ILE A 163 17.55 -15.18 -5.78
CA ILE A 163 17.07 -15.60 -7.10
C ILE A 163 17.53 -14.60 -8.17
N TRP A 164 17.32 -13.31 -7.95
CA TRP A 164 17.68 -12.26 -8.89
C TRP A 164 19.18 -12.20 -9.17
N ARG A 165 19.99 -12.36 -8.12
CA ARG A 165 21.46 -12.44 -8.25
C ARG A 165 21.89 -13.70 -9.00
N GLY A 166 21.29 -14.85 -8.71
CA GLY A 166 21.56 -16.09 -9.44
C GLY A 166 21.28 -15.94 -10.95
N MET A 167 20.20 -15.29 -11.33
CA MET A 167 19.91 -14.99 -12.75
C MET A 167 21.00 -14.13 -13.42
N ALA A 168 21.59 -13.20 -12.70
CA ALA A 168 22.71 -12.39 -13.20
C ALA A 168 24.00 -13.22 -13.32
N GLU A 169 24.29 -14.07 -12.35
CA GLU A 169 25.46 -14.95 -12.35
C GLU A 169 25.39 -16.01 -13.47
N GLU A 170 24.18 -16.45 -13.81
CA GLU A 170 23.92 -17.36 -14.93
C GLU A 170 23.83 -16.65 -16.29
N GLY A 171 23.92 -15.32 -16.33
CA GLY A 171 23.85 -14.53 -17.54
C GLY A 171 22.44 -14.41 -18.16
N LEU A 172 21.40 -14.75 -17.41
CA LEU A 172 19.99 -14.61 -17.83
C LEU A 172 19.55 -13.15 -17.84
N ILE A 173 20.16 -12.32 -17.01
CA ILE A 173 19.98 -10.86 -16.98
C ILE A 173 21.34 -10.17 -17.00
N ASN A 174 21.40 -8.99 -17.62
CA ASN A 174 22.64 -8.19 -17.66
C ASN A 174 22.74 -7.25 -16.44
N ALA A 175 23.88 -6.57 -16.30
CA ALA A 175 24.15 -5.68 -15.18
C ALA A 175 23.15 -4.50 -15.06
N GLU A 176 22.65 -3.99 -16.17
CA GLU A 176 21.66 -2.92 -16.20
C GLU A 176 20.29 -3.44 -15.71
N GLN A 177 19.87 -4.58 -16.22
CA GLN A 177 18.65 -5.25 -15.75
C GLN A 177 18.72 -5.61 -14.28
N TYR A 178 19.89 -6.03 -13.79
CA TYR A 178 20.09 -6.33 -12.38
C TYR A 178 19.79 -5.10 -11.50
N LYS A 179 20.29 -3.93 -11.85
CA LYS A 179 20.05 -2.66 -11.14
C LYS A 179 18.57 -2.23 -11.15
N GLN A 180 17.84 -2.59 -12.20
CA GLN A 180 16.40 -2.32 -12.32
C GLN A 180 15.55 -3.18 -11.36
N GLY A 181 16.12 -4.22 -10.73
CA GLY A 181 15.46 -5.07 -9.74
C GLY A 181 15.22 -4.42 -8.38
N THR A 182 15.51 -3.13 -8.22
CA THR A 182 15.25 -2.40 -6.96
C THR A 182 13.76 -2.34 -6.66
N VAL A 183 13.36 -2.85 -5.51
CA VAL A 183 11.97 -2.84 -5.05
C VAL A 183 11.64 -1.46 -4.48
N LEU A 184 10.64 -0.80 -5.07
CA LEU A 184 10.27 0.57 -4.74
C LEU A 184 9.28 0.62 -3.56
N ASN A 185 9.67 0.06 -2.44
CA ASN A 185 8.89 0.15 -1.20
C ASN A 185 9.78 0.45 0.01
N PHE A 186 9.15 0.86 1.10
CA PHE A 186 9.82 1.15 2.36
C PHE A 186 8.91 0.82 3.54
N TYR A 187 9.39 -0.03 4.45
CA TYR A 187 8.66 -0.37 5.68
C TYR A 187 9.10 0.58 6.79
N LYS A 188 8.24 1.51 7.14
CA LYS A 188 8.43 2.44 8.25
C LYS A 188 8.37 1.70 9.59
N SER A 189 9.07 2.18 10.60
CA SER A 189 8.82 1.78 11.97
C SER A 189 7.54 2.44 12.49
N PRO A 190 6.96 1.98 13.62
CA PRO A 190 5.80 2.64 14.21
C PRO A 190 6.03 4.13 14.53
N GLU A 191 7.27 4.51 14.87
CA GLU A 191 7.64 5.88 15.21
C GLU A 191 7.77 6.80 13.98
N GLU A 192 7.87 6.21 12.78
CA GLU A 192 7.96 6.93 11.51
C GLU A 192 6.58 7.19 10.87
N PHE A 193 5.49 6.78 11.51
CA PHE A 193 4.10 7.08 11.15
C PHE A 193 3.57 8.23 12.01
#